data_57d8a857ee6cac9c680b41a09d0574b5
#
_entry.id   57d8a857ee6cac9c680b41a09d0574b5
#
_cell.length_a   1.000
_cell.length_b   1.000
_cell.length_c   1.000
_cell.angle_alpha   90.00
_cell.angle_beta   90.00
_cell.angle_gamma   90.00
#
_symmetry.space_group_name_H-M   'P 1'
#
loop_
_entity.id
_entity.type
_entity.pdbx_description
1 polymer ?
#
loop_
_entity_poly.entity_id
_entity_poly.type
_entity_poly.pdbx_seq_one_letter_code
_entity_poly.pdbx_strand_id
1 'polypeptide(L)'
;MSSSSKRIKNVSISVPVLYGNHAVKLAPEKRTERTPVDHTHEWTVFFKPVIAGFDLTPLLKKVTFKLHETYDTPVRSVERPPYQVTETGWGEFEVIIKLHFHAGSELSINEKNFQIFHGLKLHPFNPQSPTRPNGEVHSVLYDELVFSEPTEKVFEILTSAPSNLLPYKLSDPSKRDQEFLRTDELDELARLDVYIEQIKGEIEKQRDDYKDLEQEKLALLQ
;
A
#
# COMPACT_ATOMS: atom_id res chain seq x y z
N MET A 1 -31.38 19.47 11.12
CA MET A 1 -30.79 20.39 10.15
C MET A 1 -29.35 19.95 9.94
N SER A 2 -29.09 19.37 8.77
CA SER A 2 -27.73 18.96 8.38
C SER A 2 -26.93 20.23 8.13
N SER A 3 -26.02 20.60 9.02
CA SER A 3 -25.04 21.63 8.71
C SER A 3 -24.19 21.07 7.56
N SER A 4 -24.40 21.59 6.34
CA SER A 4 -23.46 21.35 5.25
C SER A 4 -22.14 21.92 5.74
N SER A 5 -21.22 21.05 6.13
CA SER A 5 -19.90 21.47 6.55
C SER A 5 -19.25 22.15 5.34
N LYS A 6 -18.88 23.41 5.51
CA LYS A 6 -18.23 24.21 4.49
C LYS A 6 -16.95 23.53 4.02
N ARG A 7 -16.78 23.38 2.72
CA ARG A 7 -15.58 22.80 2.12
C ARG A 7 -14.59 23.91 1.73
N ILE A 8 -13.31 23.59 1.84
CA ILE A 8 -12.21 24.49 1.49
C ILE A 8 -11.87 24.26 0.03
N LYS A 9 -12.24 25.22 -0.83
CA LYS A 9 -12.05 25.11 -2.28
C LYS A 9 -10.57 25.17 -2.68
N ASN A 10 -10.23 24.46 -3.75
CA ASN A 10 -8.89 24.43 -4.34
C ASN A 10 -7.81 23.95 -3.38
N VAL A 11 -8.15 23.12 -2.39
CA VAL A 11 -7.22 22.51 -1.45
C VAL A 11 -7.32 20.99 -1.58
N SER A 12 -6.18 20.33 -1.67
CA SER A 12 -6.05 18.87 -1.56
C SER A 12 -5.00 18.54 -0.50
N ILE A 13 -5.30 17.58 0.37
CA ILE A 13 -4.37 17.09 1.40
C ILE A 13 -4.34 15.58 1.31
N SER A 14 -3.13 15.01 1.31
CA SER A 14 -2.93 13.56 1.32
C SER A 14 -2.55 13.06 2.72
N VAL A 15 -2.94 11.82 2.99
CA VAL A 15 -2.53 11.04 4.16
C VAL A 15 -1.89 9.76 3.68
N PRO A 16 -0.59 9.56 3.93
CA PRO A 16 0.10 8.36 3.53
C PRO A 16 -0.36 7.16 4.36
N VAL A 17 -0.66 6.06 3.67
CA VAL A 17 -1.18 4.83 4.26
C VAL A 17 -0.42 3.61 3.75
N LEU A 18 -0.42 2.57 4.56
CA LEU A 18 0.07 1.24 4.21
C LEU A 18 -1.09 0.25 4.25
N TYR A 19 -1.11 -0.62 3.27
CA TYR A 19 -1.98 -1.78 3.28
C TYR A 19 -1.24 -2.99 2.74
N GLY A 20 -1.68 -4.16 3.13
CA GLY A 20 -0.96 -5.36 2.71
C GLY A 20 -1.26 -6.54 3.61
N ASN A 21 -0.37 -7.54 3.52
CA ASN A 21 -0.44 -8.67 4.42
C ASN A 21 0.94 -9.16 4.88
N HIS A 22 0.93 -9.79 6.04
CA HIS A 22 1.99 -10.64 6.54
C HIS A 22 1.51 -12.08 6.55
N ALA A 23 2.38 -13.04 6.22
CA ALA A 23 2.05 -14.45 6.26
C ALA A 23 3.21 -15.27 6.80
N VAL A 24 2.89 -16.26 7.62
CA VAL A 24 3.85 -17.24 8.17
C VAL A 24 3.32 -18.66 7.96
N LYS A 25 4.20 -19.62 7.86
CA LYS A 25 3.78 -21.03 7.87
C LYS A 25 3.06 -21.34 9.18
N LEU A 26 1.92 -22.00 9.06
CA LEU A 26 1.09 -22.36 10.20
C LEU A 26 1.79 -23.44 11.02
N ALA A 27 2.28 -23.05 12.19
CA ALA A 27 2.94 -23.95 13.11
C ALA A 27 1.95 -24.97 13.69
N PRO A 28 2.37 -26.24 13.92
CA PRO A 28 1.46 -27.29 14.44
C PRO A 28 0.78 -26.90 15.75
N GLU A 29 1.47 -26.18 16.63
CA GLU A 29 0.95 -25.72 17.93
C GLU A 29 -0.13 -24.62 17.82
N LYS A 30 -0.20 -23.92 16.68
CA LYS A 30 -1.23 -22.93 16.39
C LYS A 30 -2.49 -23.53 15.78
N ARG A 31 -2.45 -24.81 15.41
CA ARG A 31 -3.62 -25.49 14.87
C ARG A 31 -4.61 -25.80 15.99
N THR A 32 -5.88 -25.53 15.71
CA THR A 32 -7.01 -25.88 16.58
C THR A 32 -7.83 -26.96 15.90
N GLU A 33 -8.76 -27.58 16.62
CA GLU A 33 -9.72 -28.56 16.03
C GLU A 33 -10.58 -27.97 14.90
N ARG A 34 -10.70 -26.63 14.86
CA ARG A 34 -11.44 -25.90 13.83
C ARG A 34 -10.60 -25.52 12.62
N THR A 35 -9.29 -25.70 12.71
CA THR A 35 -8.38 -25.37 11.60
C THR A 35 -8.45 -26.44 10.53
N PRO A 36 -8.89 -26.15 9.29
CA PRO A 36 -8.91 -27.14 8.22
C PRO A 36 -7.52 -27.74 7.97
N VAL A 37 -7.49 -29.03 7.62
CA VAL A 37 -6.25 -29.80 7.50
C VAL A 37 -5.34 -29.27 6.38
N ASP A 38 -5.95 -28.73 5.34
CA ASP A 38 -5.29 -28.18 4.16
C ASP A 38 -4.73 -26.76 4.35
N HIS A 39 -5.06 -26.07 5.45
CA HIS A 39 -4.49 -24.75 5.72
C HIS A 39 -3.00 -24.84 6.03
N THR A 40 -2.19 -24.08 5.30
CA THR A 40 -0.72 -24.12 5.37
C THR A 40 -0.08 -22.88 5.99
N HIS A 41 -0.79 -21.77 6.00
CA HIS A 41 -0.31 -20.47 6.48
C HIS A 41 -1.31 -19.82 7.41
N GLU A 42 -0.77 -19.04 8.37
CA GLU A 42 -1.48 -17.98 9.06
C GLU A 42 -1.10 -16.67 8.40
N TRP A 43 -2.08 -15.82 8.13
CA TRP A 43 -1.86 -14.52 7.51
C TRP A 43 -2.71 -13.44 8.15
N THR A 44 -2.20 -12.21 8.09
CA THR A 44 -2.87 -11.02 8.58
C THR A 44 -2.89 -9.98 7.48
N VAL A 45 -4.08 -9.59 7.02
CA VAL A 45 -4.26 -8.44 6.14
C VAL A 45 -4.56 -7.20 6.97
N PHE A 46 -4.01 -6.07 6.59
CA PHE A 46 -4.12 -4.84 7.38
C PHE A 46 -4.24 -3.58 6.51
N PHE A 47 -4.72 -2.52 7.17
CA PHE A 47 -4.71 -1.14 6.68
C PHE A 47 -4.28 -0.24 7.83
N LYS A 48 -3.26 0.60 7.66
CA LYS A 48 -2.74 1.47 8.71
C LYS A 48 -2.16 2.76 8.14
N PRO A 49 -2.08 3.86 8.91
CA PRO A 49 -1.31 5.03 8.51
C PRO A 49 0.18 4.70 8.50
N VAL A 50 0.95 5.40 7.64
CA VAL A 50 2.42 5.31 7.63
C VAL A 50 3.00 5.87 8.91
N ILE A 51 2.45 7.00 9.37
CA ILE A 51 2.96 7.71 10.55
C ILE A 51 2.43 7.02 11.79
N ALA A 52 3.35 6.46 12.57
CA ALA A 52 3.02 5.86 13.86
C ALA A 52 2.37 6.92 14.78
N GLY A 53 1.19 6.59 15.32
CA GLY A 53 0.44 7.49 16.19
C GLY A 53 -0.52 8.45 15.46
N PHE A 54 -0.55 8.46 14.12
CA PHE A 54 -1.62 9.16 13.40
C PHE A 54 -2.94 8.39 13.56
N ASP A 55 -3.93 9.07 14.11
CA ASP A 55 -5.24 8.45 14.38
C ASP A 55 -6.19 8.66 13.19
N LEU A 56 -6.56 7.57 12.54
CA LEU A 56 -7.55 7.56 11.46
C LEU A 56 -9.01 7.51 11.97
N THR A 57 -9.25 7.28 13.25
CA THR A 57 -10.62 7.14 13.79
C THR A 57 -11.51 8.36 13.59
N PRO A 58 -11.01 9.62 13.62
CA PRO A 58 -11.85 10.78 13.31
C PRO A 58 -12.30 10.84 11.84
N LEU A 59 -11.59 10.16 10.93
CA LEU A 59 -11.86 10.14 9.51
C LEU A 59 -12.66 8.89 9.10
N LEU A 60 -12.29 7.73 9.63
CA LEU A 60 -12.84 6.43 9.27
C LEU A 60 -13.86 5.93 10.32
N LYS A 61 -15.05 5.64 9.85
CA LYS A 61 -16.07 4.96 10.64
C LYS A 61 -15.72 3.48 10.87
N LYS A 62 -15.24 2.80 9.83
CA LYS A 62 -14.81 1.41 9.84
C LYS A 62 -14.02 1.07 8.60
N VAL A 63 -13.26 -0.01 8.66
CA VAL A 63 -12.64 -0.67 7.51
C VAL A 63 -13.27 -2.06 7.35
N THR A 64 -13.67 -2.41 6.14
CA THR A 64 -14.27 -3.71 5.83
C THR A 64 -13.32 -4.48 4.90
N PHE A 65 -12.95 -5.68 5.31
CA PHE A 65 -12.15 -6.62 4.53
C PHE A 65 -13.09 -7.67 3.94
N LYS A 66 -13.13 -7.77 2.60
CA LYS A 66 -13.86 -8.83 1.91
C LYS A 66 -12.86 -9.89 1.48
N LEU A 67 -12.95 -11.05 2.13
CA LEU A 67 -12.15 -12.24 1.87
C LEU A 67 -12.78 -13.08 0.77
N HIS A 68 -12.13 -14.18 0.40
CA HIS A 68 -12.69 -15.18 -0.50
C HIS A 68 -13.96 -15.80 0.07
N GLU A 69 -14.90 -16.17 -0.77
CA GLU A 69 -16.21 -16.69 -0.38
C GLU A 69 -16.18 -18.04 0.36
N THR A 70 -15.05 -18.76 0.30
CA THR A 70 -14.86 -20.02 1.03
C THR A 70 -14.70 -19.84 2.54
N TYR A 71 -14.46 -18.64 3.03
CA TYR A 71 -14.45 -18.36 4.47
C TYR A 71 -15.89 -18.24 5.01
N ASP A 72 -16.15 -18.81 6.17
CA ASP A 72 -17.49 -18.81 6.82
C ASP A 72 -18.12 -17.42 6.92
N THR A 73 -17.30 -16.42 7.19
CA THR A 73 -17.71 -15.02 7.23
C THR A 73 -16.78 -14.20 6.36
N PRO A 74 -17.01 -14.14 5.03
CA PRO A 74 -16.06 -13.50 4.11
C PRO A 74 -15.98 -11.98 4.26
N VAL A 75 -16.98 -11.33 4.84
CA VAL A 75 -17.00 -9.88 5.05
C VAL A 75 -16.75 -9.57 6.52
N ARG A 76 -15.58 -9.01 6.81
CA ARG A 76 -15.13 -8.63 8.16
C ARG A 76 -15.05 -7.13 8.30
N SER A 77 -15.75 -6.56 9.26
CA SER A 77 -15.72 -5.12 9.54
C SER A 77 -15.01 -4.83 10.85
N VAL A 78 -14.05 -3.91 10.81
CA VAL A 78 -13.27 -3.46 11.97
C VAL A 78 -13.54 -1.96 12.17
N GLU A 79 -14.07 -1.58 13.33
CA GLU A 79 -14.51 -0.21 13.62
C GLU A 79 -13.45 0.64 14.32
N ARG A 80 -12.41 -0.01 14.85
CA ARG A 80 -11.31 0.67 15.57
C ARG A 80 -9.97 0.02 15.22
N PRO A 81 -8.87 0.80 15.22
CA PRO A 81 -7.55 0.24 15.00
C PRO A 81 -7.16 -0.78 16.10
N PRO A 82 -6.35 -1.77 15.78
CA PRO A 82 -5.72 -1.98 14.48
C PRO A 82 -6.71 -2.50 13.43
N TYR A 83 -6.79 -1.83 12.26
CA TYR A 83 -7.63 -2.29 11.16
C TYR A 83 -6.96 -3.46 10.47
N GLN A 84 -7.22 -4.66 10.96
CA GLN A 84 -6.63 -5.91 10.46
C GLN A 84 -7.54 -7.10 10.68
N VAL A 85 -7.32 -8.14 9.88
CA VAL A 85 -7.98 -9.44 9.98
C VAL A 85 -6.92 -10.52 9.86
N THR A 86 -6.92 -11.46 10.81
CA THR A 86 -6.04 -12.63 10.81
C THR A 86 -6.86 -13.88 10.56
N GLU A 87 -6.39 -14.71 9.65
CA GLU A 87 -7.00 -15.98 9.28
C GLU A 87 -5.93 -17.00 8.91
N THR A 88 -6.35 -18.24 8.69
CA THR A 88 -5.49 -19.28 8.13
C THR A 88 -5.98 -19.68 6.75
N GLY A 89 -5.07 -20.19 5.90
CA GLY A 89 -5.42 -20.61 4.55
C GLY A 89 -4.26 -21.28 3.83
N TRP A 90 -4.52 -21.72 2.60
CA TRP A 90 -3.53 -22.35 1.70
C TRP A 90 -3.36 -21.60 0.38
N GLY A 91 -4.30 -20.76 0.00
CA GLY A 91 -4.34 -20.09 -1.31
C GLY A 91 -4.16 -18.59 -1.23
N GLU A 92 -3.59 -18.02 -2.29
CA GLU A 92 -3.51 -16.59 -2.54
C GLU A 92 -4.77 -16.13 -3.30
N PHE A 93 -5.34 -15.00 -2.91
CA PHE A 93 -6.54 -14.44 -3.52
C PHE A 93 -6.56 -12.91 -3.37
N GLU A 94 -7.49 -12.25 -4.04
CA GLU A 94 -7.67 -10.81 -3.91
C GLU A 94 -8.56 -10.49 -2.70
N VAL A 95 -8.06 -9.64 -1.81
CA VAL A 95 -8.79 -9.06 -0.68
C VAL A 95 -9.23 -7.65 -1.06
N ILE A 96 -10.52 -7.34 -0.89
CA ILE A 96 -11.03 -5.99 -1.07
C ILE A 96 -11.08 -5.30 0.30
N ILE A 97 -10.31 -4.22 0.44
CA ILE A 97 -10.27 -3.38 1.63
C ILE A 97 -11.13 -2.16 1.35
N LYS A 98 -12.28 -2.07 2.02
CA LYS A 98 -13.23 -0.96 1.84
C LYS A 98 -13.18 -0.01 3.01
N LEU A 99 -12.84 1.24 2.74
CA LEU A 99 -12.82 2.32 3.72
C LEU A 99 -14.19 2.98 3.79
N HIS A 100 -14.74 3.11 4.97
CA HIS A 100 -15.99 3.81 5.22
C HIS A 100 -15.71 5.05 6.05
N PHE A 101 -15.92 6.21 5.45
CA PHE A 101 -15.67 7.50 6.11
C PHE A 101 -16.86 7.93 6.99
N HIS A 102 -16.58 8.74 7.99
CA HIS A 102 -17.63 9.48 8.67
C HIS A 102 -18.25 10.51 7.74
N ALA A 103 -19.52 10.88 8.00
CA ALA A 103 -20.18 11.92 7.24
C ALA A 103 -19.39 13.24 7.35
N GLY A 104 -19.04 13.83 6.23
CA GLY A 104 -18.22 15.04 6.14
C GLY A 104 -16.70 14.79 6.15
N SER A 105 -16.26 13.52 6.24
CA SER A 105 -14.84 13.13 6.17
C SER A 105 -14.52 12.32 4.92
N GLU A 106 -15.38 12.34 3.91
CA GLU A 106 -15.18 11.63 2.65
C GLU A 106 -14.03 12.26 1.84
N LEU A 107 -13.35 11.46 1.01
CA LEU A 107 -12.23 11.91 0.17
C LEU A 107 -12.63 13.04 -0.77
N SER A 108 -13.84 12.98 -1.31
CA SER A 108 -14.43 14.04 -2.13
C SER A 108 -15.95 14.08 -1.95
N ILE A 109 -16.60 15.05 -2.54
CA ILE A 109 -18.08 15.20 -2.46
C ILE A 109 -18.81 13.97 -3.03
N ASN A 110 -18.19 13.24 -3.94
CA ASN A 110 -18.75 12.09 -4.62
C ASN A 110 -18.25 10.74 -4.11
N GLU A 111 -17.18 10.72 -3.30
CA GLU A 111 -16.53 9.48 -2.83
C GLU A 111 -16.79 9.25 -1.34
N LYS A 112 -17.90 8.61 -1.05
CA LYS A 112 -18.29 8.23 0.33
C LYS A 112 -17.63 6.97 0.84
N ASN A 113 -17.15 6.13 -0.06
CA ASN A 113 -16.43 4.90 0.27
C ASN A 113 -15.31 4.74 -0.76
N PHE A 114 -14.17 4.25 -0.30
CA PHE A 114 -13.03 3.95 -1.15
C PHE A 114 -12.68 2.47 -1.05
N GLN A 115 -12.26 1.85 -2.15
CA GLN A 115 -11.91 0.44 -2.21
C GLN A 115 -10.49 0.27 -2.70
N ILE A 116 -9.73 -0.55 -1.99
CA ILE A 116 -8.37 -0.94 -2.31
C ILE A 116 -8.39 -2.44 -2.58
N PHE A 117 -7.72 -2.87 -3.64
CA PHE A 117 -7.58 -4.28 -4.02
C PHE A 117 -6.19 -4.76 -3.67
N HIS A 118 -6.09 -5.78 -2.85
CA HIS A 118 -4.82 -6.35 -2.41
C HIS A 118 -4.75 -7.84 -2.74
N GLY A 119 -3.76 -8.23 -3.53
CA GLY A 119 -3.44 -9.65 -3.75
C GLY A 119 -2.72 -10.23 -2.54
N LEU A 120 -3.41 -11.04 -1.75
CA LEU A 120 -2.84 -11.75 -0.62
C LEU A 120 -1.66 -12.60 -1.05
N LYS A 121 -0.51 -12.48 -0.37
CA LYS A 121 0.71 -13.23 -0.64
C LYS A 121 1.06 -14.15 0.52
N LEU A 122 1.21 -15.43 0.24
CA LEU A 122 1.63 -16.47 1.18
C LEU A 122 3.08 -16.93 0.92
N HIS A 123 3.57 -16.68 -0.30
CA HIS A 123 4.91 -17.09 -0.75
C HIS A 123 5.72 -15.87 -1.20
N PRO A 124 7.04 -15.86 -1.01
CA PRO A 124 7.88 -14.77 -1.49
C PRO A 124 7.78 -14.68 -3.02
N PHE A 125 7.77 -13.45 -3.54
CA PHE A 125 7.72 -13.19 -4.99
C PHE A 125 8.91 -13.83 -5.73
N ASN A 126 10.08 -13.79 -5.12
CA ASN A 126 11.27 -14.48 -5.62
C ASN A 126 11.72 -15.51 -4.56
N PRO A 127 11.71 -16.81 -4.88
CA PRO A 127 12.17 -17.86 -3.96
C PRO A 127 13.64 -17.70 -3.51
N GLN A 128 14.45 -16.96 -4.28
CA GLN A 128 15.86 -16.69 -3.97
C GLN A 128 16.04 -15.41 -3.14
N SER A 129 14.98 -14.62 -2.93
CA SER A 129 15.06 -13.45 -2.06
C SER A 129 15.32 -13.90 -0.62
N PRO A 130 16.18 -13.17 0.12
CA PRO A 130 16.40 -13.49 1.53
C PRO A 130 15.07 -13.38 2.27
N THR A 131 14.56 -14.51 2.73
CA THR A 131 13.41 -14.55 3.62
C THR A 131 13.80 -13.96 4.99
N ARG A 132 12.86 -13.31 5.64
CA ARG A 132 13.07 -12.88 7.04
C ARG A 132 13.38 -14.11 7.92
N PRO A 133 14.06 -13.93 9.06
CA PRO A 133 14.55 -15.04 9.90
C PRO A 133 13.50 -16.13 10.22
N ASN A 134 12.23 -15.76 10.24
CA ASN A 134 11.11 -16.67 10.54
C ASN A 134 10.40 -17.22 9.29
N GLY A 135 10.94 -17.00 8.09
CA GLY A 135 10.25 -17.36 6.85
C GLY A 135 8.97 -16.54 6.59
N GLU A 136 8.83 -15.41 7.25
CA GLU A 136 7.69 -14.52 7.13
C GLU A 136 7.67 -13.82 5.76
N VAL A 137 6.53 -13.83 5.12
CA VAL A 137 6.27 -13.13 3.85
C VAL A 137 5.55 -11.82 4.15
N HIS A 138 6.08 -10.74 3.63
CA HIS A 138 5.48 -9.41 3.71
C HIS A 138 5.15 -8.94 2.31
N SER A 139 3.89 -8.58 2.09
CA SER A 139 3.42 -7.93 0.89
C SER A 139 2.72 -6.65 1.30
N VAL A 140 3.48 -5.55 1.32
CA VAL A 140 3.01 -4.26 1.83
C VAL A 140 3.17 -3.22 0.75
N LEU A 141 2.13 -2.43 0.57
CA LEU A 141 2.03 -1.39 -0.44
C LEU A 141 1.80 -0.03 0.25
N TYR A 142 2.39 0.99 -0.34
CA TYR A 142 2.20 2.38 0.04
C TYR A 142 1.19 3.03 -0.89
N ASP A 143 0.32 3.87 -0.33
CA ASP A 143 -0.61 4.70 -1.09
C ASP A 143 -0.95 5.97 -0.30
N GLU A 144 -1.65 6.90 -0.93
CA GLU A 144 -2.08 8.14 -0.30
C GLU A 144 -3.59 8.33 -0.43
N LEU A 145 -4.24 8.56 0.72
CA LEU A 145 -5.63 9.00 0.73
C LEU A 145 -5.67 10.51 0.44
N VAL A 146 -6.10 10.88 -0.76
CA VAL A 146 -6.18 12.29 -1.18
C VAL A 146 -7.56 12.86 -0.89
N PHE A 147 -7.62 13.79 0.05
CA PHE A 147 -8.83 14.54 0.40
C PHE A 147 -8.93 15.79 -0.47
N SER A 148 -9.81 15.76 -1.46
CA SER A 148 -10.07 16.90 -2.36
C SER A 148 -11.17 17.79 -1.80
N GLU A 149 -10.87 19.07 -1.66
CA GLU A 149 -11.77 20.06 -1.05
C GLU A 149 -12.33 19.57 0.28
N PRO A 150 -11.47 19.27 1.28
CA PRO A 150 -11.91 18.77 2.57
C PRO A 150 -12.85 19.74 3.28
N THR A 151 -13.66 19.24 4.19
CA THR A 151 -14.42 20.11 5.08
C THR A 151 -13.47 20.80 6.07
N GLU A 152 -13.86 21.98 6.62
CA GLU A 152 -13.04 22.71 7.59
C GLU A 152 -12.59 21.78 8.75
N LYS A 153 -13.48 20.95 9.25
CA LYS A 153 -13.17 19.97 10.30
C LYS A 153 -12.11 18.95 9.87
N VAL A 154 -12.22 18.39 8.68
CA VAL A 154 -11.23 17.43 8.16
C VAL A 154 -9.89 18.12 7.93
N PHE A 155 -9.90 19.33 7.40
CA PHE A 155 -8.70 20.14 7.24
C PHE A 155 -7.97 20.35 8.57
N GLU A 156 -8.69 20.73 9.64
CA GLU A 156 -8.11 20.88 10.98
C GLU A 156 -7.49 19.55 11.48
N ILE A 157 -8.19 18.42 11.32
CA ILE A 157 -7.67 17.11 11.71
C ILE A 157 -6.37 16.79 10.95
N LEU A 158 -6.35 17.01 9.64
CA LEU A 158 -5.21 16.68 8.80
C LEU A 158 -4.00 17.59 9.01
N THR A 159 -4.23 18.84 9.39
CA THR A 159 -3.16 19.84 9.61
C THR A 159 -2.69 19.94 11.07
N SER A 160 -3.46 19.43 12.02
CA SER A 160 -3.08 19.41 13.44
C SER A 160 -2.11 18.29 13.81
N ALA A 161 -2.00 17.26 12.97
CA ALA A 161 -1.08 16.15 13.19
C ALA A 161 0.38 16.57 12.85
N PRO A 162 1.38 16.00 13.53
CA PRO A 162 2.77 16.15 13.12
C PRO A 162 2.92 15.65 11.67
N SER A 163 3.78 16.31 10.91
CA SER A 163 3.92 16.21 9.46
C SER A 163 3.57 14.84 8.86
N ASN A 164 2.67 14.82 7.86
CA ASN A 164 2.25 13.62 7.12
C ASN A 164 3.36 13.06 6.20
N LEU A 165 4.61 13.45 6.40
CA LEU A 165 5.75 12.99 5.62
C LEU A 165 6.24 11.65 6.18
N LEU A 166 6.70 10.79 5.28
CA LEU A 166 7.46 9.60 5.64
C LEU A 166 8.59 9.97 6.61
N PRO A 167 8.79 9.24 7.70
CA PRO A 167 9.89 9.49 8.60
C PRO A 167 11.22 9.29 7.88
N TYR A 168 12.17 10.17 8.14
CA TYR A 168 13.48 10.13 7.48
C TYR A 168 14.29 8.90 7.86
N LYS A 169 14.22 8.49 9.12
CA LYS A 169 14.91 7.30 9.66
C LYS A 169 14.03 6.63 10.71
N LEU A 170 14.26 5.33 10.92
CA LEU A 170 13.69 4.63 12.07
C LEU A 170 14.18 5.28 13.38
N SER A 171 13.27 5.60 14.28
CA SER A 171 13.60 6.07 15.62
C SER A 171 14.28 4.98 16.45
N ASP A 172 13.95 3.72 16.15
CA ASP A 172 14.54 2.52 16.78
C ASP A 172 14.79 1.47 15.70
N PRO A 173 16.05 1.17 15.35
CA PRO A 173 16.39 0.16 14.33
C PRO A 173 15.93 -1.26 14.65
N SER A 174 15.63 -1.56 15.93
CA SER A 174 15.10 -2.86 16.35
C SER A 174 13.61 -3.03 16.08
N LYS A 175 12.88 -1.93 15.92
CA LYS A 175 11.46 -1.90 15.58
C LYS A 175 11.30 -1.78 14.07
N ARG A 176 11.31 -2.91 13.37
CA ARG A 176 11.13 -2.97 11.91
C ARG A 176 9.66 -2.87 11.46
N ASP A 177 8.79 -2.27 12.26
CA ASP A 177 7.37 -2.12 11.91
C ASP A 177 7.11 -1.11 10.80
N GLN A 178 8.13 -0.32 10.43
CA GLN A 178 8.04 0.69 9.40
C GLN A 178 8.80 0.24 8.16
N GLU A 179 8.06 -0.08 7.12
CA GLU A 179 8.58 -0.67 5.87
C GLU A 179 8.98 0.38 4.83
N PHE A 180 8.52 1.63 5.00
CA PHE A 180 8.79 2.73 4.07
C PHE A 180 9.37 3.93 4.82
N LEU A 181 10.55 4.34 4.43
CA LEU A 181 11.26 5.50 4.95
C LEU A 181 11.51 6.49 3.81
N ARG A 182 11.66 7.77 4.15
CA ARG A 182 12.03 8.78 3.16
C ARG A 182 13.42 8.54 2.55
N THR A 183 14.32 7.91 3.29
CA THR A 183 15.63 7.49 2.76
C THR A 183 15.48 6.45 1.65
N ASP A 184 14.56 5.49 1.79
CA ASP A 184 14.33 4.46 0.78
C ASP A 184 13.75 5.07 -0.50
N GLU A 185 12.85 6.06 -0.37
CA GLU A 185 12.32 6.84 -1.49
C GLU A 185 13.45 7.60 -2.23
N LEU A 186 14.31 8.30 -1.50
CA LEU A 186 15.43 9.05 -2.09
C LEU A 186 16.45 8.12 -2.75
N ASP A 187 16.74 6.98 -2.17
CA ASP A 187 17.65 5.97 -2.74
C ASP A 187 17.07 5.36 -4.01
N GLU A 188 15.74 5.14 -4.06
CA GLU A 188 15.09 4.64 -5.27
C GLU A 188 15.04 5.69 -6.37
N LEU A 189 14.74 6.95 -6.05
CA LEU A 189 14.80 8.05 -7.01
C LEU A 189 16.20 8.19 -7.61
N ALA A 190 17.23 8.12 -6.78
CA ALA A 190 18.63 8.19 -7.28
C ALA A 190 18.96 7.00 -8.21
N ARG A 191 18.48 5.79 -7.92
CA ARG A 191 18.63 4.63 -8.81
C ARG A 191 17.89 4.81 -10.13
N LEU A 192 16.67 5.31 -10.09
CA LEU A 192 15.87 5.58 -11.28
C LEU A 192 16.54 6.63 -12.17
N ASP A 193 17.12 7.68 -11.61
CA ASP A 193 17.86 8.70 -12.36
C ASP A 193 19.04 8.08 -13.11
N VAL A 194 19.80 7.19 -12.47
CA VAL A 194 20.91 6.47 -13.13
C VAL A 194 20.43 5.63 -14.30
N TYR A 195 19.33 4.89 -14.12
CA TYR A 195 18.75 4.07 -15.19
C TYR A 195 18.22 4.93 -16.36
N ILE A 196 17.58 6.05 -16.06
CA ILE A 196 17.10 7.00 -17.08
C ILE A 196 18.28 7.50 -17.93
N GLU A 197 19.40 7.90 -17.31
CA GLU A 197 20.58 8.36 -18.06
C GLU A 197 21.21 7.24 -18.89
N GLN A 198 21.26 6.01 -18.37
CA GLN A 198 21.74 4.85 -19.15
C GLN A 198 20.86 4.60 -20.39
N ILE A 199 19.54 4.60 -20.22
CA ILE A 199 18.60 4.38 -21.33
C ILE A 199 18.70 5.50 -22.36
N LYS A 200 18.85 6.78 -21.93
CA LYS A 200 19.08 7.89 -22.85
C LYS A 200 20.34 7.69 -23.68
N GLY A 201 21.44 7.28 -23.05
CA GLY A 201 22.70 7.00 -23.74
C GLY A 201 22.57 5.87 -24.76
N GLU A 202 21.84 4.79 -24.41
CA GLU A 202 21.57 3.70 -25.34
C GLU A 202 20.71 4.14 -26.54
N ILE A 203 19.68 4.96 -26.29
CA ILE A 203 18.82 5.52 -27.35
C ILE A 203 19.64 6.38 -28.31
N GLU A 204 20.52 7.24 -27.78
CA GLU A 204 21.38 8.07 -28.63
C GLU A 204 22.30 7.21 -29.48
N LYS A 205 22.96 6.22 -28.89
CA LYS A 205 23.81 5.27 -29.62
C LYS A 205 23.03 4.54 -30.73
N GLN A 206 21.87 4.00 -30.43
CA GLN A 206 21.05 3.30 -31.42
C GLN A 206 20.58 4.24 -32.56
N ARG A 207 20.32 5.50 -32.25
CA ARG A 207 19.96 6.50 -33.27
C ARG A 207 21.15 6.81 -34.20
N ASP A 208 22.36 6.85 -33.67
CA ASP A 208 23.56 7.10 -34.49
C ASP A 208 23.90 5.85 -35.32
N ASP A 209 23.85 4.64 -34.72
CA ASP A 209 24.00 3.37 -35.47
C ASP A 209 22.95 3.26 -36.60
N TYR A 210 21.71 3.70 -36.36
CA TYR A 210 20.67 3.72 -37.40
C TYR A 210 20.98 4.68 -38.53
N LYS A 211 21.49 5.90 -38.24
CA LYS A 211 21.90 6.86 -39.25
C LYS A 211 23.06 6.34 -40.13
N ASP A 212 24.05 5.67 -39.50
CA ASP A 212 25.17 5.10 -40.19
C ASP A 212 24.74 3.97 -41.15
N LEU A 213 23.82 3.06 -40.67
CA LEU A 213 23.23 2.04 -41.52
C LEU A 213 22.38 2.60 -42.67
N GLU A 214 21.68 3.71 -42.44
CA GLU A 214 20.92 4.40 -43.51
C GLU A 214 21.84 5.00 -44.57
N GLN A 215 22.95 5.57 -44.17
CA GLN A 215 23.97 6.07 -45.10
C GLN A 215 24.65 4.96 -45.91
N GLU A 216 25.00 3.86 -45.25
CA GLU A 216 25.55 2.66 -45.94
C GLU A 216 24.55 2.09 -46.94
N LYS A 217 23.27 1.96 -46.58
CA LYS A 217 22.23 1.54 -47.49
C LYS A 217 22.11 2.44 -48.72
N LEU A 218 22.16 3.76 -48.53
CA LEU A 218 22.10 4.72 -49.63
C LEU A 218 23.32 4.62 -50.56
N ALA A 219 24.50 4.34 -50.02
CA ALA A 219 25.71 4.13 -50.79
C ALA A 219 25.69 2.86 -51.64
N LEU A 220 25.01 1.78 -51.15
CA LEU A 220 24.88 0.54 -51.88
C LEU A 220 23.79 0.56 -52.99
N LEU A 221 22.92 1.56 -52.98
CA LEU A 221 21.87 1.77 -53.98
C LEU A 221 22.28 2.67 -55.14
N GLN A 222 23.48 3.25 -55.09
CA GLN A 222 24.11 4.03 -56.18
C GLN A 222 25.07 3.16 -57.00
#